data_c30f514c9b2b3a10886def46e1ffab83
#
_entry.id   c30f514c9b2b3a10886def46e1ffab83
#
_cell.length_a   1.000
_cell.length_b   1.000
_cell.length_c   1.000
_cell.angle_alpha   90.00
_cell.angle_beta   90.00
_cell.angle_gamma   90.00
#
_symmetry.space_group_name_H-M   'P 1'
#
loop_
_entity.id
_entity.type
_entity.pdbx_description
1 polymer ?
#
loop_
_entity_poly.entity_id
_entity_poly.type
_entity_poly.pdbx_seq_one_letter_code
_entity_poly.pdbx_strand_id
1 'polypeptide(L)' 'MSDRFDFEQEIMECWKVTNDLQMYIDQGASIEDTKVLIDYYERKFQKVWDTFEALVKERKIL' A
#
# COMPACT_ATOMS: atom_id res chain seq x y z
N MET A 1 -17.87 1.53 0.88
CA MET A 1 -17.82 2.33 2.11
C MET A 1 -16.55 2.00 2.89
N SER A 2 -15.78 3.02 3.25
CA SER A 2 -14.55 2.82 4.02
C SER A 2 -14.86 2.67 5.50
N ASP A 3 -14.26 1.68 6.14
CA ASP A 3 -14.36 1.50 7.57
C ASP A 3 -13.01 1.04 8.12
N ARG A 4 -12.93 0.80 9.41
CA ARG A 4 -11.68 0.40 10.05
C ARG A 4 -11.16 -0.93 9.48
N PHE A 5 -12.05 -1.85 9.16
CA PHE A 5 -11.66 -3.13 8.60
C PHE A 5 -11.03 -2.94 7.23
N ASP A 6 -11.63 -2.12 6.37
CA ASP A 6 -11.07 -1.83 5.05
C ASP A 6 -9.69 -1.17 5.17
N PHE A 7 -9.54 -0.26 6.12
CA PHE A 7 -8.28 0.42 6.37
C PHE A 7 -7.19 -0.59 6.77
N GLU A 8 -7.51 -1.51 7.68
CA GLU A 8 -6.58 -2.55 8.10
C GLU A 8 -6.17 -3.45 6.93
N GLN A 9 -7.12 -3.81 6.07
CA GLN A 9 -6.83 -4.61 4.89
C GLN A 9 -5.89 -3.88 3.93
N GLU A 10 -6.11 -2.60 3.72
CA GLU A 10 -5.27 -1.79 2.84
C GLU A 10 -3.85 -1.67 3.39
N ILE A 11 -3.70 -1.52 4.71
CA ILE A 11 -2.37 -1.50 5.34
C ILE A 11 -1.67 -2.84 5.12
N MET A 12 -2.35 -3.95 5.31
CA MET A 12 -1.78 -5.27 5.10
C MET A 12 -1.34 -5.47 3.64
N GLU A 13 -2.13 -4.98 2.70
CA GLU A 13 -1.77 -5.03 1.29
C GLU A 13 -0.48 -4.25 1.01
N CYS A 14 -0.35 -3.08 1.60
CA CYS A 14 0.86 -2.27 1.45
C CYS A 14 2.07 -2.93 2.11
N TRP A 15 1.86 -3.70 3.17
CA TRP A 15 2.94 -4.35 3.88
C TRP A 15 3.63 -5.42 3.04
N LYS A 16 2.97 -5.87 1.99
CA LYS A 16 3.57 -6.85 1.07
C LYS A 16 4.75 -6.30 0.29
N VAL A 17 4.98 -4.98 0.35
CA VAL A 17 6.06 -4.34 -0.39
C VAL A 17 7.43 -4.98 -0.09
N THR A 18 7.68 -5.33 1.16
CA THR A 18 8.97 -5.93 1.51
C THR A 18 9.16 -7.30 0.88
N ASN A 19 8.12 -8.10 0.81
CA ASN A 19 8.17 -9.40 0.16
C ASN A 19 8.37 -9.24 -1.36
N ASP A 20 7.66 -8.30 -1.96
CA ASP A 20 7.77 -8.06 -3.40
C ASP A 20 9.15 -7.53 -3.77
N LEU A 21 9.71 -6.64 -2.95
CA LEU A 21 11.07 -6.14 -3.16
C LEU A 21 12.09 -7.27 -3.06
N GLN A 22 11.94 -8.14 -2.08
CA GLN A 22 12.84 -9.28 -1.92
C GLN A 22 12.77 -10.20 -3.15
N MET A 23 11.58 -10.44 -3.65
CA MET A 23 11.40 -11.25 -4.85
C MET A 23 12.09 -10.63 -6.06
N TYR A 24 11.96 -9.31 -6.22
CA TYR A 24 12.60 -8.59 -7.32
C TYR A 24 14.13 -8.70 -7.24
N ILE A 25 14.68 -8.55 -6.04
CA ILE A 25 16.11 -8.69 -5.82
C ILE A 25 16.57 -10.10 -6.17
N ASP A 26 15.84 -11.10 -5.71
CA ASP A 26 16.18 -12.51 -5.94
C ASP A 26 16.12 -12.87 -7.42
N GLN A 27 15.23 -12.26 -8.17
CA GLN A 27 15.08 -12.48 -9.60
C GLN A 27 16.06 -11.65 -10.45
N GLY A 28 16.80 -10.75 -9.82
CA GLY A 28 17.70 -9.86 -10.55
C GLY A 28 16.96 -8.86 -11.42
N ALA A 29 15.84 -8.34 -10.95
CA ALA A 29 15.03 -7.38 -11.69
C ALA A 29 15.83 -6.12 -12.04
N SER A 30 15.51 -5.53 -13.19
CA SER A 30 16.16 -4.30 -13.64
C SER A 30 15.68 -3.09 -12.84
N ILE A 31 16.38 -1.98 -13.00
CA ILE A 31 15.98 -0.71 -12.38
C ILE A 31 14.60 -0.29 -12.89
N GLU A 32 14.32 -0.51 -14.17
CA GLU A 32 13.02 -0.16 -14.75
C GLU A 32 11.90 -1.00 -14.15
N ASP A 33 12.13 -2.28 -13.94
CA ASP A 33 11.15 -3.15 -13.28
C ASP A 33 10.90 -2.68 -11.86
N THR A 34 11.95 -2.27 -11.16
CA THR A 34 11.83 -1.74 -9.81
C THR A 34 11.01 -0.46 -9.78
N LYS A 35 11.16 0.40 -10.80
CA LYS A 35 10.36 1.63 -10.87
C LYS A 35 8.87 1.34 -11.02
N VAL A 36 8.52 0.31 -11.77
CA VAL A 36 7.12 -0.11 -11.90
C VAL A 36 6.56 -0.51 -10.53
N LEU A 37 7.35 -1.24 -9.76
CA LEU A 37 6.96 -1.64 -8.42
C LEU A 37 6.77 -0.43 -7.50
N ILE A 38 7.67 0.54 -7.58
CA ILE A 38 7.59 1.78 -6.80
C ILE A 38 6.29 2.51 -7.12
N ASP A 39 5.96 2.69 -8.39
CA ASP A 39 4.73 3.36 -8.81
C ASP A 39 3.50 2.62 -8.29
N TYR A 40 3.51 1.30 -8.38
CA TYR A 40 2.40 0.47 -7.93
C TYR A 40 2.14 0.67 -6.44
N TYR A 41 3.21 0.62 -5.62
CA TYR A 41 3.06 0.79 -4.19
C TYR A 41 2.78 2.23 -3.79
N GLU A 42 3.28 3.19 -4.53
CA GLU A 42 2.94 4.60 -4.31
C GLU A 42 1.43 4.81 -4.39
N ARG A 43 0.79 4.21 -5.38
CA ARG A 43 -0.66 4.28 -5.53
C ARG A 43 -1.38 3.57 -4.39
N LYS A 44 -0.85 2.44 -3.92
CA LYS A 44 -1.43 1.73 -2.78
C LYS A 44 -1.36 2.56 -1.52
N PHE A 45 -0.21 3.18 -1.26
CA PHE A 45 -0.06 4.04 -0.09
C PHE A 45 -0.94 5.27 -0.17
N GLN A 46 -1.10 5.85 -1.35
CA GLN A 46 -2.01 6.97 -1.54
C GLN A 46 -3.44 6.57 -1.18
N LYS A 47 -3.85 5.40 -1.59
CA LYS A 47 -5.18 4.88 -1.25
C LYS A 47 -5.35 4.70 0.25
N VAL A 48 -4.33 4.17 0.92
CA VAL A 48 -4.36 4.02 2.38
C VAL A 48 -4.53 5.38 3.06
N TRP A 49 -3.79 6.37 2.59
CA TRP A 49 -3.88 7.73 3.14
C TRP A 49 -5.28 8.31 2.94
N ASP A 50 -5.85 8.14 1.75
CA ASP A 50 -7.19 8.63 1.46
C ASP A 50 -8.23 7.96 2.36
N THR A 51 -8.10 6.68 2.58
CA THR A 51 -8.97 5.93 3.49
C THR A 51 -8.83 6.44 4.91
N PHE A 52 -7.59 6.67 5.36
CA PHE A 52 -7.33 7.20 6.68
C PHE A 52 -8.00 8.56 6.88
N GLU A 53 -7.84 9.47 5.92
CA GLU A 53 -8.45 10.79 6.01
C GLU A 53 -9.97 10.71 6.03
N ALA A 54 -10.55 9.82 5.23
CA ALA A 54 -11.99 9.62 5.22
C ALA A 54 -12.49 9.15 6.60
N LEU A 55 -11.76 8.21 7.21
CA LEU A 55 -12.13 7.68 8.52
C LEU A 55 -12.00 8.74 9.62
N VAL A 56 -10.98 9.57 9.53
CA VAL A 56 -10.81 10.67 10.48
C VAL A 56 -11.97 11.66 10.35
N LYS A 57 -12.35 12.01 9.12
CA LYS A 57 -13.50 12.90 8.88
C LYS A 57 -14.79 12.33 9.43
N GLU A 58 -15.00 11.05 9.28
CA GLU A 58 -16.21 10.38 9.75
C GLU A 58 -16.13 9.98 11.22
N ARG A 59 -14.96 10.22 11.86
CA ARG A 59 -14.69 9.86 13.25
C ARG A 59 -14.88 8.37 13.53
N LYS A 60 -14.48 7.55 12.58
CA LYS A 60 -14.60 6.09 12.70
C LYS A 60 -13.34 5.41 13.21
N ILE A 61 -12.23 6.17 13.34
CA ILE A 61 -11.00 5.66 13.90
C ILE A 61 -10.96 6.07 15.35
N LEU A 62 -11.40 5.56 16.22
CA LEU A 62 -11.21 5.79 17.65
C LEU A 62 -11.99 4.71 18.39
#